data_e4db76c797dd9e9f49844d8bbe1f37bf
#
_entry.id   e4db76c797dd9e9f49844d8bbe1f37bf
#
_cell.length_a   1.000
_cell.length_b   1.000
_cell.length_c   1.000
_cell.angle_alpha   90.00
_cell.angle_beta   90.00
_cell.angle_gamma   90.00
#
_symmetry.space_group_name_H-M   'P 1'
#
loop_
_entity.id
_entity.type
_entity.pdbx_description
1 polymer ?
#
loop_
_entity_poly.entity_id
_entity_poly.type
_entity_poly.pdbx_seq_one_letter_code
_entity_poly.pdbx_strand_id
1 'polypeptide(L)'
;MVTGQKRIYFLNRYINGGYFTPSGGMLSVFAPNLLFHRNSAVICKLYSGHNHVSSSNPETISIPEYSGANQHLKQLIKELGPLKASLKAAIVHGSIATGEEIEYSDFDGMIILSKEAVNNKKELAEVAVRLHQLRKIMHQIDPFQHHGWFVISEYDLANYPEWFLPTAVLYHSKSLTGPVNLEITTQVTPDVDFKKSFLRLCDSLKRKLSSSKSDWNLYQLKSIFSEFMMLPSAYVQARDEKGVFKKYSFAEMRKDFNDEEFAVMDEVSNIRLNWIYDLTEKQSKYFERIDFLSWKGRQTIELNTPVFIEMSMNNGLFSRMNNFTALVKHAILNRKGNV
;
A
#
# COMPACT_ATOMS: atom_id res chain seq x y z
N MET A 1 13.19 18.63 -16.76
CA MET A 1 12.94 17.16 -16.63
C MET A 1 11.95 16.92 -15.49
N VAL A 2 11.00 16.01 -15.67
CA VAL A 2 10.09 15.59 -14.58
C VAL A 2 10.91 14.71 -13.66
N THR A 3 10.91 14.99 -12.35
CA THR A 3 11.62 14.17 -11.36
C THR A 3 11.05 12.74 -11.33
N GLY A 4 11.87 11.74 -10.98
CA GLY A 4 11.45 10.34 -10.87
C GLY A 4 10.21 10.17 -9.97
N GLN A 5 10.13 10.92 -8.87
CA GLN A 5 8.99 10.93 -7.96
C GLN A 5 7.67 11.34 -8.65
N LYS A 6 7.67 12.41 -9.44
CA LYS A 6 6.48 12.84 -10.18
C LYS A 6 6.03 11.79 -11.20
N ARG A 7 6.99 11.16 -11.90
CA ARG A 7 6.70 10.13 -12.89
C ARG A 7 5.99 8.93 -12.26
N ILE A 8 6.53 8.39 -11.18
CA ILE A 8 5.95 7.27 -10.44
C ILE A 8 4.58 7.64 -9.88
N TYR A 9 4.43 8.85 -9.31
CA TYR A 9 3.14 9.33 -8.81
C TYR A 9 2.07 9.37 -9.91
N PHE A 10 2.39 9.89 -11.10
CA PHE A 10 1.44 9.95 -12.21
C PHE A 10 1.09 8.57 -12.74
N LEU A 11 2.07 7.66 -12.84
CA LEU A 11 1.84 6.28 -13.27
C LEU A 11 0.88 5.56 -12.31
N ASN A 12 1.12 5.67 -11.00
CA ASN A 12 0.23 5.06 -9.99
C ASN A 12 -1.18 5.63 -10.06
N ARG A 13 -1.36 6.94 -10.16
CA ARG A 13 -2.69 7.54 -10.34
C ARG A 13 -3.38 7.06 -11.60
N TYR A 14 -2.65 6.93 -12.68
CA TYR A 14 -3.17 6.48 -13.96
C TYR A 14 -3.68 5.03 -13.85
N ILE A 15 -2.85 4.09 -13.43
CA ILE A 15 -3.19 2.66 -13.34
C ILE A 15 -4.33 2.42 -12.34
N ASN A 16 -4.37 3.13 -11.23
CA ASN A 16 -5.39 2.96 -10.19
C ASN A 16 -6.69 3.73 -10.48
N GLY A 17 -6.87 4.26 -11.70
CA GLY A 17 -8.08 4.98 -12.10
C GLY A 17 -8.18 6.40 -11.54
N GLY A 18 -7.07 6.96 -11.05
CA GLY A 18 -6.98 8.37 -10.65
C GLY A 18 -6.85 9.27 -11.86
N TYR A 19 -7.84 10.10 -12.12
CA TYR A 19 -7.89 10.97 -13.30
C TYR A 19 -7.31 12.33 -13.01
N PHE A 20 -6.60 12.90 -14.01
CA PHE A 20 -5.82 14.13 -13.85
C PHE A 20 -6.67 15.41 -13.83
N THR A 21 -7.98 15.32 -14.11
CA THR A 21 -8.88 16.48 -14.15
C THR A 21 -10.11 16.26 -13.27
N PRO A 22 -10.69 17.33 -12.69
CA PRO A 22 -11.94 17.23 -11.91
C PRO A 22 -13.09 16.60 -12.68
N SER A 23 -13.19 16.83 -13.99
CA SER A 23 -14.17 16.21 -14.90
C SER A 23 -13.95 14.71 -15.11
N GLY A 24 -12.76 14.18 -14.79
CA GLY A 24 -12.45 12.77 -14.86
C GLY A 24 -13.33 11.91 -13.96
N GLY A 25 -13.77 12.45 -12.81
CA GLY A 25 -14.67 11.74 -11.90
C GLY A 25 -15.98 11.28 -12.54
N MET A 26 -16.65 12.16 -13.29
CA MET A 26 -17.89 11.79 -14.01
C MET A 26 -17.63 10.81 -15.16
N LEU A 27 -16.60 11.03 -15.96
CA LEU A 27 -16.24 10.11 -17.05
C LEU A 27 -15.83 8.74 -16.53
N SER A 28 -15.26 8.65 -15.32
CA SER A 28 -14.89 7.36 -14.70
C SER A 28 -16.11 6.48 -14.40
N VAL A 29 -17.27 7.09 -14.17
CA VAL A 29 -18.53 6.37 -13.94
C VAL A 29 -19.11 5.82 -15.24
N PHE A 30 -19.07 6.63 -16.32
CA PHE A 30 -19.79 6.34 -17.57
C PHE A 30 -18.89 5.69 -18.64
N ALA A 31 -17.60 6.02 -18.69
CA ALA A 31 -16.69 5.55 -19.71
C ALA A 31 -15.24 5.45 -19.20
N PRO A 32 -14.96 4.59 -18.20
CA PRO A 32 -13.61 4.48 -17.59
C PRO A 32 -12.53 4.16 -18.64
N ASN A 33 -12.82 3.29 -19.60
CA ASN A 33 -11.85 2.88 -20.62
C ASN A 33 -11.37 4.04 -21.49
N LEU A 34 -12.25 4.98 -21.84
CA LEU A 34 -11.90 6.18 -22.63
C LEU A 34 -10.82 7.03 -21.92
N LEU A 35 -10.86 7.12 -20.61
CA LEU A 35 -9.90 7.90 -19.85
C LEU A 35 -8.51 7.26 -19.85
N PHE A 36 -8.45 5.93 -19.78
CA PHE A 36 -7.17 5.21 -19.92
C PHE A 36 -6.55 5.45 -21.29
N HIS A 37 -7.32 5.28 -22.36
CA HIS A 37 -6.82 5.53 -23.73
C HIS A 37 -6.41 6.99 -23.97
N ARG A 38 -7.15 7.95 -23.45
CA ARG A 38 -6.84 9.38 -23.57
C ARG A 38 -5.55 9.76 -22.85
N ASN A 39 -5.34 9.23 -21.64
CA ASN A 39 -4.25 9.65 -20.77
C ASN A 39 -2.96 8.84 -20.95
N SER A 40 -2.99 7.69 -21.63
CA SER A 40 -1.81 6.86 -21.90
C SER A 40 -0.67 7.64 -22.59
N ALA A 41 -1.02 8.53 -23.53
CA ALA A 41 -0.05 9.37 -24.24
C ALA A 41 0.77 10.28 -23.30
N VAL A 42 0.13 10.78 -22.23
CA VAL A 42 0.81 11.64 -21.23
C VAL A 42 1.82 10.80 -20.45
N ILE A 43 1.43 9.60 -20.03
CA ILE A 43 2.32 8.69 -19.30
C ILE A 43 3.49 8.26 -20.18
N CYS A 44 3.25 7.81 -21.41
CA CYS A 44 4.32 7.44 -22.34
C CYS A 44 5.33 8.59 -22.52
N LYS A 45 4.86 9.83 -22.63
CA LYS A 45 5.74 11.01 -22.73
C LYS A 45 6.62 11.20 -21.50
N LEU A 46 6.18 10.81 -20.30
CA LEU A 46 6.98 10.88 -19.07
C LEU A 46 8.12 9.84 -19.05
N TYR A 47 7.98 8.75 -19.81
CA TYR A 47 8.99 7.69 -19.91
C TYR A 47 9.83 7.79 -21.19
N SER A 48 9.37 8.53 -22.23
CA SER A 48 10.13 8.72 -23.47
C SER A 48 11.43 9.50 -23.20
N GLY A 49 12.53 9.00 -23.71
CA GLY A 49 13.86 9.63 -23.60
C GLY A 49 14.62 9.29 -22.31
N HIS A 50 14.15 8.32 -21.51
CA HIS A 50 14.94 7.76 -20.43
C HIS A 50 15.91 6.71 -20.98
N ASN A 51 17.17 7.12 -21.15
CA ASN A 51 18.28 6.20 -21.38
C ASN A 51 18.66 5.54 -20.06
N HIS A 52 18.94 4.23 -20.10
CA HIS A 52 19.55 3.52 -18.99
C HIS A 52 20.87 4.18 -18.61
N VAL A 53 20.94 4.78 -17.47
CA VAL A 53 22.21 4.96 -16.78
C VAL A 53 22.44 3.65 -16.03
N SER A 54 23.22 2.76 -16.62
CA SER A 54 23.69 1.57 -15.93
C SER A 54 24.54 2.03 -14.75
N SER A 55 24.08 1.80 -13.54
CA SER A 55 24.90 2.02 -12.37
C SER A 55 25.83 0.83 -12.18
N SER A 56 26.95 1.08 -11.57
CA SER A 56 28.10 0.19 -11.54
C SER A 56 27.98 -1.06 -10.67
N ASN A 57 26.89 -1.32 -9.94
CA ASN A 57 26.67 -2.58 -9.20
C ASN A 57 25.19 -2.75 -8.83
N PRO A 58 24.35 -3.35 -9.68
CA PRO A 58 23.00 -3.71 -9.32
C PRO A 58 22.99 -4.86 -8.32
N GLU A 59 22.10 -4.78 -7.35
CA GLU A 59 21.76 -5.91 -6.49
C GLU A 59 20.69 -6.77 -7.19
N THR A 60 20.84 -8.10 -7.15
CA THR A 60 19.84 -9.01 -7.67
C THR A 60 18.96 -9.52 -6.54
N ILE A 61 17.66 -9.21 -6.61
CA ILE A 61 16.66 -9.75 -5.69
C ILE A 61 15.87 -10.85 -6.40
N SER A 62 15.99 -12.08 -5.89
CA SER A 62 15.23 -13.23 -6.40
C SER A 62 13.90 -13.34 -5.68
N ILE A 63 12.80 -13.25 -6.42
CA ILE A 63 11.44 -13.32 -5.90
C ILE A 63 10.80 -14.64 -6.39
N PRO A 64 10.57 -15.61 -5.49
CA PRO A 64 9.97 -16.88 -5.86
C PRO A 64 8.50 -16.74 -6.23
N GLU A 65 7.99 -17.70 -7.00
CA GLU A 65 6.59 -17.75 -7.37
C GLU A 65 5.69 -17.97 -6.15
N TYR A 66 4.49 -17.38 -6.17
CA TYR A 66 3.46 -17.61 -5.18
C TYR A 66 2.91 -19.04 -5.30
N SER A 67 2.95 -19.79 -4.22
CA SER A 67 2.47 -21.18 -4.12
C SER A 67 1.41 -21.37 -3.03
N GLY A 68 0.87 -20.28 -2.47
CA GLY A 68 -0.11 -20.34 -1.38
C GLY A 68 -1.50 -20.84 -1.82
N ALA A 69 -2.36 -21.08 -0.84
CA ALA A 69 -3.68 -21.67 -1.03
C ALA A 69 -4.80 -20.65 -1.35
N ASN A 70 -4.56 -19.33 -1.18
CA ASN A 70 -5.58 -18.30 -1.33
C ASN A 70 -6.20 -18.32 -2.72
N GLN A 71 -7.52 -18.57 -2.79
CA GLN A 71 -8.25 -18.76 -4.03
C GLN A 71 -8.37 -17.47 -4.87
N HIS A 72 -8.47 -16.31 -4.21
CA HIS A 72 -8.53 -15.02 -4.89
C HIS A 72 -7.18 -14.70 -5.55
N LEU A 73 -6.05 -15.09 -4.93
CA LEU A 73 -4.75 -14.95 -5.56
C LEU A 73 -4.59 -15.90 -6.76
N LYS A 74 -5.06 -17.13 -6.66
CA LYS A 74 -5.06 -18.06 -7.80
C LYS A 74 -5.87 -17.52 -8.96
N GLN A 75 -7.02 -16.91 -8.68
CA GLN A 75 -7.83 -16.23 -9.69
C GLN A 75 -7.06 -15.03 -10.27
N LEU A 76 -6.45 -14.21 -9.43
CA LEU A 76 -5.66 -13.05 -9.85
C LEU A 76 -4.50 -13.44 -10.77
N ILE A 77 -3.76 -14.51 -10.44
CA ILE A 77 -2.68 -15.06 -11.26
C ILE A 77 -3.19 -15.45 -12.64
N LYS A 78 -4.31 -16.18 -12.70
CA LYS A 78 -4.95 -16.57 -13.96
C LYS A 78 -5.31 -15.34 -14.81
N GLU A 79 -5.90 -14.33 -14.18
CA GLU A 79 -6.35 -13.11 -14.85
C GLU A 79 -5.21 -12.17 -15.26
N LEU A 80 -4.04 -12.27 -14.61
CA LEU A 80 -2.81 -11.57 -15.02
C LEU A 80 -2.11 -12.23 -16.21
N GLY A 81 -2.41 -13.49 -16.49
CA GLY A 81 -1.79 -14.27 -17.58
C GLY A 81 -1.70 -13.52 -18.91
N PRO A 82 -2.80 -12.93 -19.43
CA PRO A 82 -2.80 -12.17 -20.69
C PRO A 82 -1.90 -10.94 -20.70
N LEU A 83 -1.56 -10.39 -19.53
CA LEU A 83 -0.70 -9.21 -19.37
C LEU A 83 0.79 -9.55 -19.26
N LYS A 84 1.15 -10.84 -19.15
CA LYS A 84 2.50 -11.27 -18.81
C LYS A 84 3.59 -10.67 -19.72
N ALA A 85 3.32 -10.46 -21.01
CA ALA A 85 4.26 -9.84 -21.95
C ALA A 85 4.49 -8.35 -21.69
N SER A 86 3.50 -7.66 -21.12
CA SER A 86 3.57 -6.23 -20.80
C SER A 86 4.11 -5.95 -19.40
N LEU A 87 4.36 -7.00 -18.60
CA LEU A 87 4.83 -6.90 -17.23
C LEU A 87 6.24 -7.47 -17.10
N LYS A 88 7.15 -6.72 -16.49
CA LYS A 88 8.42 -7.27 -15.98
C LYS A 88 8.14 -8.21 -14.80
N ALA A 89 7.21 -7.81 -13.91
CA ALA A 89 6.74 -8.63 -12.80
C ALA A 89 5.39 -8.13 -12.26
N ALA A 90 4.60 -9.05 -11.70
CA ALA A 90 3.54 -8.75 -10.77
C ALA A 90 3.85 -9.47 -9.45
N ILE A 91 3.84 -8.74 -8.36
CA ILE A 91 4.36 -9.19 -7.06
C ILE A 91 3.28 -8.95 -6.00
N VAL A 92 3.11 -9.91 -5.09
CA VAL A 92 2.38 -9.72 -3.84
C VAL A 92 3.39 -9.63 -2.69
N HIS A 93 3.14 -8.73 -1.76
CA HIS A 93 3.94 -8.59 -0.54
C HIS A 93 3.05 -8.54 0.72
N GLY A 94 3.60 -8.18 1.87
CA GLY A 94 2.83 -8.13 3.13
C GLY A 94 2.45 -9.51 3.67
N SER A 95 1.38 -9.56 4.47
CA SER A 95 0.95 -10.77 5.18
C SER A 95 0.59 -11.93 4.24
N ILE A 96 -0.02 -11.64 3.10
CA ILE A 96 -0.40 -12.67 2.11
C ILE A 96 0.84 -13.35 1.52
N ALA A 97 1.90 -12.62 1.24
CA ALA A 97 3.12 -13.18 0.70
C ALA A 97 3.86 -14.07 1.72
N THR A 98 3.71 -13.78 3.02
CA THR A 98 4.32 -14.55 4.11
C THR A 98 3.43 -15.65 4.68
N GLY A 99 2.17 -15.80 4.19
CA GLY A 99 1.21 -16.78 4.68
C GLY A 99 0.67 -16.45 6.08
N GLU A 100 0.65 -15.16 6.44
CA GLU A 100 0.20 -14.66 7.75
C GLU A 100 -1.04 -13.77 7.61
N GLU A 101 -1.77 -13.92 6.49
CA GLU A 101 -2.99 -13.17 6.29
C GLU A 101 -4.08 -13.53 7.31
N ILE A 102 -4.80 -12.53 7.74
CA ILE A 102 -5.97 -12.61 8.61
C ILE A 102 -7.14 -11.89 7.92
N GLU A 103 -8.36 -12.00 8.43
CA GLU A 103 -9.56 -11.35 7.87
C GLU A 103 -9.38 -9.84 7.69
N TYR A 104 -8.59 -9.22 8.56
CA TYR A 104 -8.24 -7.79 8.48
C TYR A 104 -7.28 -7.44 7.35
N SER A 105 -6.53 -8.41 6.80
CA SER A 105 -5.45 -8.15 5.86
C SER A 105 -5.96 -7.56 4.55
N ASP A 106 -5.30 -6.53 4.06
CA ASP A 106 -5.46 -5.98 2.73
C ASP A 106 -4.54 -6.69 1.72
N PHE A 107 -4.81 -6.46 0.45
CA PHE A 107 -3.98 -6.94 -0.64
C PHE A 107 -2.90 -5.92 -0.99
N ASP A 108 -1.66 -6.29 -0.78
CA ASP A 108 -0.48 -5.49 -1.12
C ASP A 108 0.16 -6.00 -2.41
N GLY A 109 -0.20 -5.40 -3.54
CA GLY A 109 0.31 -5.81 -4.84
C GLY A 109 1.15 -4.75 -5.55
N MET A 110 2.27 -5.17 -6.16
CA MET A 110 3.14 -4.33 -6.96
C MET A 110 3.19 -4.81 -8.40
N ILE A 111 3.09 -3.88 -9.33
CA ILE A 111 3.24 -4.10 -10.77
C ILE A 111 4.51 -3.39 -11.25
N ILE A 112 5.36 -4.11 -11.93
CA ILE A 112 6.50 -3.58 -12.67
C ILE A 112 6.18 -3.71 -14.16
N LEU A 113 5.87 -2.60 -14.81
CA LEU A 113 5.59 -2.56 -16.24
C LEU A 113 6.86 -2.76 -17.06
N SER A 114 6.78 -3.50 -18.16
CA SER A 114 7.90 -3.61 -19.10
C SER A 114 8.21 -2.26 -19.77
N LYS A 115 9.42 -2.11 -20.31
CA LYS A 115 9.82 -0.92 -21.10
C LYS A 115 8.93 -0.72 -22.30
N GLU A 116 8.57 -1.82 -22.97
CA GLU A 116 7.70 -1.84 -24.14
C GLU A 116 6.32 -1.28 -23.78
N ALA A 117 5.72 -1.76 -22.71
CA ALA A 117 4.38 -1.34 -22.29
C ALA A 117 4.31 0.16 -21.99
N VAL A 118 5.29 0.73 -21.28
CA VAL A 118 5.26 2.17 -20.93
C VAL A 118 5.61 3.09 -22.12
N ASN A 119 6.16 2.55 -23.19
CA ASN A 119 6.45 3.29 -24.41
C ASN A 119 5.36 3.13 -25.51
N ASN A 120 4.42 2.20 -25.34
CA ASN A 120 3.33 1.96 -26.27
C ASN A 120 1.99 2.41 -25.69
N LYS A 121 1.42 3.48 -26.26
CA LYS A 121 0.17 4.09 -25.76
C LYS A 121 -1.01 3.14 -25.73
N LYS A 122 -1.14 2.29 -26.76
CA LYS A 122 -2.26 1.32 -26.87
C LYS A 122 -2.10 0.24 -25.81
N GLU A 123 -0.93 -0.36 -25.75
CA GLU A 123 -0.60 -1.42 -24.80
C GLU A 123 -0.73 -0.93 -23.36
N LEU A 124 -0.19 0.24 -23.03
CA LEU A 124 -0.31 0.84 -21.71
C LEU A 124 -1.77 1.07 -21.29
N ALA A 125 -2.62 1.49 -22.24
CA ALA A 125 -4.05 1.69 -21.98
C ALA A 125 -4.76 0.34 -21.71
N GLU A 126 -4.47 -0.68 -22.49
CA GLU A 126 -5.02 -2.03 -22.32
C GLU A 126 -4.62 -2.64 -20.98
N VAL A 127 -3.34 -2.53 -20.62
CA VAL A 127 -2.82 -2.94 -19.30
C VAL A 127 -3.54 -2.21 -18.18
N ALA A 128 -3.66 -0.87 -18.28
CA ALA A 128 -4.31 -0.08 -17.25
C ALA A 128 -5.79 -0.44 -17.05
N VAL A 129 -6.53 -0.64 -18.15
CA VAL A 129 -7.93 -1.11 -18.12
C VAL A 129 -8.02 -2.45 -17.40
N ARG A 130 -7.14 -3.39 -17.76
CA ARG A 130 -7.17 -4.72 -17.16
C ARG A 130 -6.81 -4.69 -15.68
N LEU A 131 -5.72 -4.03 -15.30
CA LEU A 131 -5.32 -3.88 -13.88
C LEU A 131 -6.40 -3.18 -13.05
N HIS A 132 -7.10 -2.20 -13.63
CA HIS A 132 -8.24 -1.57 -12.98
C HIS A 132 -9.38 -2.56 -12.72
N GLN A 133 -9.71 -3.41 -13.70
CA GLN A 133 -10.74 -4.46 -13.55
C GLN A 133 -10.37 -5.50 -12.49
N LEU A 134 -9.09 -5.86 -12.38
CA LEU A 134 -8.57 -6.80 -11.37
C LEU A 134 -8.70 -6.29 -9.93
N ARG A 135 -8.92 -5.01 -9.72
CA ARG A 135 -9.23 -4.45 -8.38
C ARG A 135 -10.48 -5.07 -7.78
N LYS A 136 -11.40 -5.62 -8.59
CA LYS A 136 -12.54 -6.38 -8.07
C LYS A 136 -12.07 -7.53 -7.17
N ILE A 137 -11.02 -8.26 -7.58
CA ILE A 137 -10.45 -9.36 -6.80
C ILE A 137 -9.82 -8.85 -5.50
N MET A 138 -9.18 -7.68 -5.53
CA MET A 138 -8.66 -7.06 -4.30
C MET A 138 -9.78 -6.79 -3.29
N HIS A 139 -10.96 -6.36 -3.76
CA HIS A 139 -12.12 -6.12 -2.90
C HIS A 139 -12.82 -7.40 -2.43
N GLN A 140 -12.55 -8.55 -3.07
CA GLN A 140 -12.95 -9.87 -2.56
C GLN A 140 -12.02 -10.36 -1.44
N ILE A 141 -10.75 -9.93 -1.46
CA ILE A 141 -9.79 -10.20 -0.38
C ILE A 141 -10.08 -9.28 0.81
N ASP A 142 -10.22 -7.99 0.56
CA ASP A 142 -10.54 -6.99 1.58
C ASP A 142 -11.64 -6.04 1.09
N PRO A 143 -12.86 -6.12 1.63
CA PRO A 143 -13.95 -5.20 1.28
C PRO A 143 -13.60 -3.73 1.46
N PHE A 144 -12.72 -3.41 2.40
CA PHE A 144 -12.25 -2.06 2.68
C PHE A 144 -10.87 -1.75 2.11
N GLN A 145 -10.44 -2.52 1.11
CA GLN A 145 -9.20 -2.23 0.38
C GLN A 145 -9.10 -0.75 0.02
N HIS A 146 -8.13 -0.05 0.59
CA HIS A 146 -8.03 1.41 0.51
C HIS A 146 -6.99 1.91 -0.48
N HIS A 147 -6.07 1.06 -0.92
CA HIS A 147 -5.10 1.36 -1.98
C HIS A 147 -5.28 0.42 -3.17
N GLY A 148 -4.70 0.77 -4.30
CA GLY A 148 -4.63 -0.07 -5.47
C GLY A 148 -3.25 -0.72 -5.62
N TRP A 149 -2.85 -0.96 -6.85
CA TRP A 149 -1.51 -1.44 -7.17
C TRP A 149 -0.44 -0.43 -6.83
N PHE A 150 0.68 -0.87 -6.27
CA PHE A 150 1.94 -0.13 -6.32
C PHE A 150 2.54 -0.34 -7.71
N VAL A 151 2.80 0.74 -8.46
CA VAL A 151 3.22 0.61 -9.86
C VAL A 151 4.49 1.38 -10.13
N ILE A 152 5.47 0.69 -10.69
CA ILE A 152 6.67 1.28 -11.27
C ILE A 152 6.88 0.69 -12.66
N SER A 153 7.85 1.20 -13.39
CA SER A 153 8.31 0.62 -14.66
C SER A 153 9.68 -0.03 -14.50
N GLU A 154 10.07 -0.87 -15.43
CA GLU A 154 11.41 -1.45 -15.48
C GLU A 154 12.51 -0.38 -15.57
N TYR A 155 12.21 0.82 -16.08
CA TYR A 155 13.14 1.96 -16.04
C TYR A 155 13.46 2.44 -14.62
N ASP A 156 12.52 2.24 -13.68
CA ASP A 156 12.67 2.71 -12.31
C ASP A 156 13.53 1.74 -11.47
N LEU A 157 13.82 0.52 -11.96
CA LEU A 157 14.68 -0.44 -11.27
C LEU A 157 16.14 0.01 -11.19
N ALA A 158 16.65 0.69 -12.22
CA ALA A 158 18.00 1.24 -12.25
C ALA A 158 18.19 2.45 -11.30
N ASN A 159 17.10 2.95 -10.74
CA ASN A 159 17.05 4.00 -9.72
C ASN A 159 15.85 3.76 -8.83
N TYR A 160 15.91 2.64 -8.09
CA TYR A 160 14.76 2.10 -7.37
C TYR A 160 14.27 3.08 -6.29
N PRO A 161 12.95 3.33 -6.24
CA PRO A 161 12.37 4.33 -5.36
C PRO A 161 12.15 3.79 -3.94
N GLU A 162 13.19 3.71 -3.12
CA GLU A 162 13.14 3.30 -1.71
C GLU A 162 12.08 4.07 -0.89
N TRP A 163 11.83 5.33 -1.23
CA TRP A 163 10.81 6.17 -0.61
C TRP A 163 9.38 5.71 -0.93
N PHE A 164 9.18 4.92 -1.99
CA PHE A 164 7.87 4.44 -2.45
C PHE A 164 7.54 3.07 -1.88
N LEU A 165 8.46 2.12 -2.02
CA LEU A 165 8.39 0.80 -1.42
C LEU A 165 9.82 0.34 -1.08
N PRO A 166 10.18 0.16 0.20
CA PRO A 166 11.52 -0.27 0.59
C PRO A 166 11.90 -1.62 -0.02
N THR A 167 13.14 -1.78 -0.50
CA THR A 167 13.67 -3.07 -1.01
C THR A 167 13.57 -4.18 0.02
N ALA A 168 13.64 -3.85 1.31
CA ALA A 168 13.41 -4.79 2.41
C ALA A 168 12.08 -5.56 2.30
N VAL A 169 11.07 -4.98 1.64
CA VAL A 169 9.76 -5.64 1.39
C VAL A 169 9.88 -6.68 0.29
N LEU A 170 10.71 -6.44 -0.74
CA LEU A 170 10.85 -7.34 -1.89
C LEU A 170 11.45 -8.69 -1.53
N TYR A 171 12.35 -8.74 -0.53
CA TYR A 171 12.94 -10.00 -0.05
C TYR A 171 11.91 -10.97 0.56
N HIS A 172 10.75 -10.46 0.98
CA HIS A 172 9.65 -11.24 1.57
C HIS A 172 8.45 -11.36 0.65
N SER A 173 8.62 -10.96 -0.62
CA SER A 173 7.55 -10.96 -1.62
C SER A 173 7.46 -12.29 -2.38
N LYS A 174 6.34 -12.46 -3.09
CA LYS A 174 6.09 -13.57 -4.02
C LYS A 174 5.66 -13.03 -5.38
N SER A 175 6.10 -13.67 -6.45
CA SER A 175 5.70 -13.29 -7.81
C SER A 175 4.41 -13.99 -8.22
N LEU A 176 3.53 -13.24 -8.86
CA LEU A 176 2.25 -13.72 -9.41
C LEU A 176 2.36 -14.10 -10.91
N THR A 177 3.52 -13.91 -11.54
CA THR A 177 3.74 -14.14 -12.97
C THR A 177 4.83 -15.17 -13.29
N GLY A 178 5.21 -15.98 -12.32
CA GLY A 178 6.34 -16.89 -12.33
C GLY A 178 7.54 -16.30 -11.58
N PRO A 179 8.57 -17.10 -11.24
CA PRO A 179 9.73 -16.62 -10.50
C PRO A 179 10.45 -15.52 -11.29
N VAL A 180 10.96 -14.51 -10.59
CA VAL A 180 11.60 -13.36 -11.23
C VAL A 180 12.85 -12.92 -10.46
N ASN A 181 13.90 -12.56 -11.22
CA ASN A 181 15.08 -11.88 -10.70
C ASN A 181 15.01 -10.41 -11.11
N LEU A 182 15.06 -9.54 -10.13
CA LEU A 182 15.08 -8.09 -10.32
C LEU A 182 16.49 -7.56 -10.07
N GLU A 183 17.08 -6.94 -11.08
CA GLU A 183 18.33 -6.20 -10.95
C GLU A 183 17.96 -4.76 -10.51
N ILE A 184 18.28 -4.43 -9.29
CA ILE A 184 17.87 -3.18 -8.65
C ILE A 184 19.12 -2.38 -8.26
N THR A 185 19.09 -1.09 -8.58
CA THR A 185 20.05 -0.14 -8.04
C THR A 185 19.33 0.82 -7.13
N THR A 186 19.62 0.76 -5.85
CA THR A 186 19.13 1.75 -4.90
C THR A 186 20.06 2.96 -4.93
N GLN A 187 19.50 4.14 -5.18
CA GLN A 187 20.24 5.35 -4.88
C GLN A 187 20.08 5.61 -3.37
N VAL A 188 21.22 5.81 -2.71
CA VAL A 188 21.24 6.50 -1.43
C VAL A 188 20.81 7.94 -1.70
N THR A 189 19.52 8.17 -1.84
CA THR A 189 19.01 9.51 -2.03
C THR A 189 18.96 10.19 -0.69
N PRO A 190 19.53 11.39 -0.56
CA PRO A 190 19.36 12.25 0.63
C PRO A 190 17.90 12.56 0.95
N ASP A 191 17.00 12.20 0.04
CA ASP A 191 15.56 12.54 0.09
C ASP A 191 14.71 11.58 0.90
N VAL A 192 15.23 10.41 1.35
CA VAL A 192 14.49 9.53 2.25
C VAL A 192 14.70 9.98 3.68
N ASP A 193 13.96 11.01 4.06
CA ASP A 193 13.93 11.48 5.44
C ASP A 193 12.94 10.62 6.26
N PHE A 194 13.43 9.50 6.77
CA PHE A 194 12.64 8.59 7.61
C PHE A 194 12.10 9.30 8.87
N LYS A 195 12.89 10.17 9.48
CA LYS A 195 12.47 10.95 10.64
C LYS A 195 11.31 11.88 10.31
N LYS A 196 11.38 12.57 9.18
CA LYS A 196 10.29 13.45 8.71
C LYS A 196 9.02 12.65 8.38
N SER A 197 9.17 11.48 7.75
CA SER A 197 8.04 10.58 7.44
C SER A 197 7.37 10.06 8.71
N PHE A 198 8.15 9.64 9.70
CA PHE A 198 7.67 9.25 11.02
C PHE A 198 6.92 10.38 11.74
N LEU A 199 7.48 11.59 11.76
CA LEU A 199 6.84 12.75 12.39
C LEU A 199 5.50 13.09 11.74
N ARG A 200 5.41 13.00 10.40
CA ARG A 200 4.14 13.19 9.67
C ARG A 200 3.09 12.13 10.05
N LEU A 201 3.51 10.86 10.21
CA LEU A 201 2.63 9.80 10.68
C LEU A 201 2.10 10.11 12.09
N CYS A 202 2.97 10.48 13.02
CA CYS A 202 2.56 10.87 14.37
C CYS A 202 1.58 12.06 14.37
N ASP A 203 1.82 13.09 13.55
CA ASP A 203 0.94 14.25 13.44
C ASP A 203 -0.41 13.90 12.80
N SER A 204 -0.43 12.97 11.84
CA SER A 204 -1.66 12.45 11.25
C SER A 204 -2.50 11.70 12.29
N LEU A 205 -1.89 10.77 13.01
CA LEU A 205 -2.53 10.00 14.09
C LEU A 205 -3.07 10.93 15.17
N LYS A 206 -2.25 11.87 15.66
CA LYS A 206 -2.67 12.83 16.69
C LYS A 206 -3.94 13.59 16.25
N ARG A 207 -3.99 14.12 15.03
CA ARG A 207 -5.15 14.85 14.51
C ARG A 207 -6.40 13.98 14.47
N LYS A 208 -6.26 12.71 14.00
CA LYS A 208 -7.38 11.78 13.88
C LYS A 208 -7.88 11.33 15.25
N LEU A 209 -6.97 10.95 16.15
CA LEU A 209 -7.29 10.43 17.49
C LEU A 209 -7.84 11.52 18.43
N SER A 210 -7.46 12.79 18.23
CA SER A 210 -7.97 13.93 19.02
C SER A 210 -9.30 14.49 18.48
N SER A 211 -9.76 14.01 17.32
CA SER A 211 -11.07 14.44 16.83
C SER A 211 -12.16 13.81 17.71
N SER A 212 -13.02 14.64 18.29
CA SER A 212 -14.16 14.25 19.17
C SER A 212 -15.32 13.56 18.40
N LYS A 213 -15.02 12.87 17.31
CA LYS A 213 -16.05 12.13 16.56
C LYS A 213 -16.46 10.90 17.36
N SER A 214 -17.69 10.93 17.86
CA SER A 214 -18.33 9.78 18.51
C SER A 214 -18.66 8.65 17.52
N ASP A 215 -18.76 8.98 16.22
CA ASP A 215 -19.38 8.10 15.23
C ASP A 215 -18.35 7.65 14.18
N TRP A 216 -17.43 6.78 14.60
CA TRP A 216 -16.50 6.12 13.68
C TRP A 216 -17.21 4.93 13.02
N ASN A 217 -17.36 4.96 11.70
CA ASN A 217 -17.77 3.76 10.98
C ASN A 217 -16.62 2.75 10.85
N LEU A 218 -16.96 1.51 10.51
CA LEU A 218 -15.99 0.41 10.46
C LEU A 218 -14.85 0.65 9.47
N TYR A 219 -15.09 1.35 8.34
CA TYR A 219 -14.05 1.76 7.39
C TYR A 219 -13.04 2.72 8.02
N GLN A 220 -13.52 3.70 8.77
CA GLN A 220 -12.66 4.67 9.45
C GLN A 220 -11.86 4.01 10.57
N LEU A 221 -12.48 3.10 11.33
CA LEU A 221 -11.81 2.29 12.35
C LEU A 221 -10.68 1.46 11.74
N LYS A 222 -10.95 0.72 10.65
CA LYS A 222 -9.91 -0.01 9.95
C LYS A 222 -8.78 0.91 9.51
N SER A 223 -9.10 2.06 8.92
CA SER A 223 -8.09 3.03 8.45
C SER A 223 -7.19 3.52 9.58
N ILE A 224 -7.76 3.87 10.74
CA ILE A 224 -6.94 4.41 11.86
C ILE A 224 -6.11 3.32 12.53
N PHE A 225 -6.64 2.11 12.68
CA PHE A 225 -5.87 0.99 13.21
C PHE A 225 -4.73 0.60 12.26
N SER A 226 -4.96 0.56 10.94
CA SER A 226 -3.91 0.30 9.96
C SER A 226 -2.80 1.34 10.02
N GLU A 227 -3.16 2.64 10.14
CA GLU A 227 -2.20 3.73 10.26
C GLU A 227 -1.43 3.66 11.58
N PHE A 228 -2.09 3.36 12.71
CA PHE A 228 -1.44 3.18 14.00
C PHE A 228 -0.45 2.02 13.99
N MET A 229 -0.80 0.90 13.35
CA MET A 229 0.08 -0.27 13.19
C MET A 229 1.24 -0.04 12.21
N MET A 230 1.37 1.14 11.61
CA MET A 230 2.58 1.57 10.90
C MET A 230 3.62 2.19 11.83
N LEU A 231 3.26 2.57 13.07
CA LEU A 231 4.19 3.19 14.01
C LEU A 231 5.47 2.38 14.24
N PRO A 232 5.42 1.03 14.47
CA PRO A 232 6.64 0.27 14.69
C PRO A 232 7.64 0.38 13.53
N SER A 233 7.18 0.19 12.30
CA SER A 233 8.08 0.28 11.14
C SER A 233 8.61 1.69 10.92
N ALA A 234 7.76 2.71 11.03
CA ALA A 234 8.18 4.09 10.88
C ALA A 234 9.14 4.55 12.00
N TYR A 235 8.91 4.08 13.24
CA TYR A 235 9.78 4.35 14.39
C TYR A 235 11.18 3.73 14.18
N VAL A 236 11.24 2.42 13.86
CA VAL A 236 12.50 1.72 13.66
C VAL A 236 13.25 2.31 12.46
N GLN A 237 12.57 2.64 11.37
CA GLN A 237 13.18 3.32 10.22
C GLN A 237 13.76 4.70 10.60
N ALA A 238 13.03 5.48 11.40
CA ALA A 238 13.50 6.79 11.87
C ALA A 238 14.63 6.68 12.90
N ARG A 239 14.65 5.58 13.68
CA ARG A 239 15.67 5.28 14.67
C ARG A 239 17.00 4.86 14.03
N ASP A 240 16.92 3.97 13.03
CA ASP A 240 18.07 3.26 12.46
C ASP A 240 18.46 3.81 11.07
N GLU A 241 17.71 4.79 10.57
CA GLU A 241 17.90 5.44 9.25
C GLU A 241 17.96 4.45 8.07
N LYS A 242 17.21 3.35 8.16
CA LYS A 242 17.16 2.30 7.14
C LYS A 242 15.75 1.72 6.97
N GLY A 243 15.47 1.18 5.78
CA GLY A 243 14.25 0.43 5.51
C GLY A 243 14.15 -0.81 6.40
N VAL A 244 12.94 -1.14 6.86
CA VAL A 244 12.66 -2.34 7.66
C VAL A 244 11.40 -3.04 7.16
N PHE A 245 11.42 -4.37 7.18
CA PHE A 245 10.20 -5.14 6.95
C PHE A 245 9.29 -5.06 8.18
N LYS A 246 8.04 -4.65 7.96
CA LYS A 246 7.07 -4.32 9.03
C LYS A 246 6.98 -5.39 10.12
N LYS A 247 6.97 -6.66 9.73
CA LYS A 247 6.89 -7.78 10.69
C LYS A 247 7.97 -7.72 11.78
N TYR A 248 9.21 -7.43 11.42
CA TYR A 248 10.32 -7.39 12.37
C TYR A 248 10.32 -6.14 13.23
N SER A 249 9.67 -5.07 12.78
CA SER A 249 9.70 -3.78 13.48
C SER A 249 8.98 -3.81 14.83
N PHE A 250 8.02 -4.70 15.03
CA PHE A 250 7.32 -4.82 16.31
C PHE A 250 8.24 -5.29 17.43
N ALA A 251 8.98 -6.37 17.20
CA ALA A 251 9.95 -6.88 18.16
C ALA A 251 11.10 -5.89 18.40
N GLU A 252 11.53 -5.19 17.35
CA GLU A 252 12.59 -4.18 17.46
C GLU A 252 12.13 -2.94 18.26
N MET A 253 10.92 -2.46 18.00
CA MET A 253 10.38 -1.33 18.75
C MET A 253 10.11 -1.67 20.22
N ARG A 254 9.61 -2.88 20.51
CA ARG A 254 9.31 -3.33 21.89
C ARG A 254 10.55 -3.27 22.81
N LYS A 255 11.76 -3.35 22.27
CA LYS A 255 13.01 -3.21 23.08
C LYS A 255 13.20 -1.82 23.70
N ASP A 256 12.57 -0.81 23.12
CA ASP A 256 12.71 0.59 23.56
C ASP A 256 11.60 1.05 24.54
N PHE A 257 10.56 0.22 24.77
CA PHE A 257 9.40 0.52 25.59
C PHE A 257 9.10 -0.62 26.56
N ASN A 258 8.55 -0.28 27.74
CA ASN A 258 8.10 -1.31 28.68
C ASN A 258 6.75 -1.93 28.25
N ASP A 259 6.35 -3.03 28.92
CA ASP A 259 5.13 -3.76 28.55
C ASP A 259 3.85 -2.94 28.75
N GLU A 260 3.78 -2.08 29.77
CA GLU A 260 2.63 -1.20 30.01
C GLU A 260 2.49 -0.14 28.91
N GLU A 261 3.59 0.46 28.50
CA GLU A 261 3.61 1.41 27.38
C GLU A 261 3.21 0.74 26.06
N PHE A 262 3.69 -0.49 25.82
CA PHE A 262 3.44 -1.21 24.57
C PHE A 262 2.07 -1.90 24.51
N ALA A 263 1.38 -2.05 25.64
CA ALA A 263 0.10 -2.79 25.75
C ALA A 263 -0.97 -2.34 24.75
N VAL A 264 -1.03 -1.05 24.39
CA VAL A 264 -1.98 -0.55 23.38
C VAL A 264 -1.69 -1.07 21.98
N MET A 265 -0.43 -1.36 21.63
CA MET A 265 -0.06 -1.99 20.37
C MET A 265 -0.56 -3.43 20.32
N ASP A 266 -0.43 -4.15 21.44
CA ASP A 266 -0.95 -5.52 21.58
C ASP A 266 -2.47 -5.54 21.52
N GLU A 267 -3.15 -4.58 22.15
CA GLU A 267 -4.62 -4.44 22.10
C GLU A 267 -5.10 -4.21 20.66
N VAL A 268 -4.50 -3.28 19.91
CA VAL A 268 -4.85 -3.04 18.50
C VAL A 268 -4.52 -4.25 17.63
N SER A 269 -3.40 -4.95 17.90
CA SER A 269 -3.07 -6.21 17.22
C SER A 269 -4.14 -7.26 17.45
N ASN A 270 -4.64 -7.41 18.70
CA ASN A 270 -5.70 -8.34 19.03
C ASN A 270 -7.05 -7.98 18.38
N ILE A 271 -7.39 -6.68 18.31
CA ILE A 271 -8.56 -6.22 17.56
C ILE A 271 -8.47 -6.66 16.10
N ARG A 272 -7.31 -6.54 15.47
CA ARG A 272 -7.11 -6.95 14.08
C ARG A 272 -7.18 -8.47 13.89
N LEU A 273 -6.66 -9.25 14.83
CA LEU A 273 -6.73 -10.72 14.79
C LEU A 273 -8.17 -11.24 14.89
N ASN A 274 -9.04 -10.54 15.64
CA ASN A 274 -10.44 -10.88 15.82
C ASN A 274 -11.37 -10.07 14.91
N TRP A 275 -10.82 -9.40 13.90
CA TRP A 275 -11.61 -8.61 12.96
C TRP A 275 -12.46 -9.53 12.09
N ILE A 276 -13.73 -9.19 11.95
CA ILE A 276 -14.68 -9.88 11.07
C ILE A 276 -15.47 -8.88 10.24
N TYR A 277 -15.85 -9.29 9.05
CA TYR A 277 -16.79 -8.57 8.20
C TYR A 277 -18.14 -9.31 8.22
N ASP A 278 -19.12 -8.77 8.93
CA ASP A 278 -20.51 -9.27 8.89
C ASP A 278 -21.24 -8.60 7.70
N LEU A 279 -20.98 -9.11 6.50
CA LEU A 279 -21.54 -8.57 5.26
C LEU A 279 -22.68 -9.45 4.75
N THR A 280 -23.81 -8.82 4.46
CA THR A 280 -24.85 -9.47 3.66
C THR A 280 -24.37 -9.70 2.24
N GLU A 281 -24.97 -10.64 1.50
CA GLU A 281 -24.65 -10.93 0.10
C GLU A 281 -24.75 -9.65 -0.79
N LYS A 282 -25.73 -8.79 -0.53
CA LYS A 282 -25.91 -7.52 -1.22
C LYS A 282 -24.75 -6.55 -0.95
N GLN A 283 -24.28 -6.46 0.29
CA GLN A 283 -23.14 -5.63 0.67
C GLN A 283 -21.84 -6.18 0.05
N SER A 284 -21.60 -7.49 0.09
CA SER A 284 -20.45 -8.13 -0.56
C SER A 284 -20.39 -7.80 -2.05
N LYS A 285 -21.50 -7.97 -2.77
CA LYS A 285 -21.60 -7.60 -4.20
C LYS A 285 -21.37 -6.09 -4.43
N TYR A 286 -21.81 -5.24 -3.51
CA TYR A 286 -21.57 -3.80 -3.60
C TYR A 286 -20.10 -3.47 -3.41
N PHE A 287 -19.41 -4.11 -2.46
CA PHE A 287 -17.99 -3.88 -2.19
C PHE A 287 -17.08 -4.37 -3.33
N GLU A 288 -17.49 -5.35 -4.11
CA GLU A 288 -16.76 -5.80 -5.29
C GLU A 288 -16.74 -4.79 -6.46
N ARG A 289 -17.62 -3.79 -6.44
CA ARG A 289 -17.67 -2.79 -7.51
C ARG A 289 -16.43 -1.88 -7.47
N ILE A 290 -15.96 -1.47 -8.64
CA ILE A 290 -14.75 -0.67 -8.81
C ILE A 290 -15.02 0.75 -9.33
N ASP A 291 -16.30 1.12 -9.47
CA ASP A 291 -16.66 2.46 -9.91
C ASP A 291 -16.48 3.52 -8.81
N PHE A 292 -16.43 4.79 -9.24
CA PHE A 292 -16.20 5.91 -8.33
C PHE A 292 -17.27 6.04 -7.23
N LEU A 293 -18.55 5.77 -7.56
CA LEU A 293 -19.66 5.88 -6.60
C LEU A 293 -19.53 4.81 -5.51
N SER A 294 -19.18 3.58 -5.88
CA SER A 294 -18.98 2.52 -4.90
C SER A 294 -17.76 2.78 -4.02
N TRP A 295 -16.68 3.38 -4.55
CA TRP A 295 -15.55 3.82 -3.75
C TRP A 295 -15.96 4.86 -2.69
N LYS A 296 -16.77 5.83 -3.06
CA LYS A 296 -17.33 6.81 -2.10
C LYS A 296 -18.25 6.14 -1.09
N GLY A 297 -19.13 5.25 -1.54
CA GLY A 297 -20.06 4.55 -0.68
C GLY A 297 -19.39 3.67 0.39
N ARG A 298 -18.27 3.01 0.06
CA ARG A 298 -17.49 2.23 1.06
C ARG A 298 -17.02 3.08 2.24
N GLN A 299 -16.72 4.35 2.01
CA GLN A 299 -16.25 5.27 3.06
C GLN A 299 -17.37 5.75 3.98
N THR A 300 -18.61 5.61 3.55
CA THR A 300 -19.81 6.14 4.25
C THR A 300 -20.82 5.06 4.64
N ILE A 301 -20.59 3.80 4.22
CA ILE A 301 -21.50 2.72 4.55
C ILE A 301 -21.46 2.43 6.05
N GLU A 302 -22.63 2.36 6.64
CA GLU A 302 -22.79 1.95 8.03
C GLU A 302 -22.79 0.43 8.08
N LEU A 303 -21.81 -0.14 8.75
CA LEU A 303 -21.72 -1.53 9.13
C LEU A 303 -21.66 -1.60 10.65
N ASN A 304 -22.24 -2.62 11.22
CA ASN A 304 -22.16 -2.84 12.65
C ASN A 304 -20.71 -3.00 13.10
N THR A 305 -20.31 -2.17 14.04
CA THR A 305 -19.01 -2.33 14.70
C THR A 305 -19.09 -3.53 15.64
N PRO A 306 -18.16 -4.49 15.57
CA PRO A 306 -18.14 -5.60 16.50
C PRO A 306 -18.09 -5.12 17.96
N VAL A 307 -18.87 -5.77 18.83
CA VAL A 307 -19.04 -5.37 20.24
C VAL A 307 -17.72 -5.22 20.99
N PHE A 308 -16.75 -6.12 20.73
CA PHE A 308 -15.45 -6.03 21.38
C PHE A 308 -14.65 -4.78 21.00
N ILE A 309 -14.84 -4.26 19.78
CA ILE A 309 -14.23 -2.99 19.34
C ILE A 309 -14.90 -1.82 20.07
N GLU A 310 -16.22 -1.82 20.15
CA GLU A 310 -16.98 -0.80 20.88
C GLU A 310 -16.56 -0.77 22.37
N MET A 311 -16.42 -1.93 22.99
CA MET A 311 -15.93 -2.03 24.37
C MET A 311 -14.53 -1.42 24.53
N SER A 312 -13.59 -1.74 23.64
CA SER A 312 -12.25 -1.16 23.68
C SER A 312 -12.27 0.36 23.49
N MET A 313 -13.11 0.86 22.57
CA MET A 313 -13.28 2.31 22.36
C MET A 313 -13.84 2.99 23.60
N ASN A 314 -14.88 2.44 24.23
CA ASN A 314 -15.48 2.94 25.47
C ASN A 314 -14.50 2.91 26.65
N ASN A 315 -13.56 1.97 26.66
CA ASN A 315 -12.47 1.89 27.64
C ASN A 315 -11.28 2.84 27.31
N GLY A 316 -11.46 3.83 26.46
CA GLY A 316 -10.47 4.88 26.19
C GLY A 316 -9.32 4.44 25.27
N LEU A 317 -9.52 3.47 24.38
CA LEU A 317 -8.51 2.99 23.40
C LEU A 317 -7.86 4.16 22.64
N PHE A 318 -8.65 5.09 22.10
CA PHE A 318 -8.11 6.22 21.34
C PHE A 318 -7.22 7.15 22.16
N SER A 319 -7.54 7.35 23.44
CA SER A 319 -6.69 8.10 24.34
C SER A 319 -5.35 7.40 24.55
N ARG A 320 -5.36 6.08 24.78
CA ARG A 320 -4.13 5.27 24.91
C ARG A 320 -3.30 5.28 23.64
N MET A 321 -3.92 5.12 22.45
CA MET A 321 -3.23 5.23 21.14
C MET A 321 -2.59 6.61 20.97
N ASN A 322 -3.28 7.69 21.35
CA ASN A 322 -2.76 9.05 21.26
C ASN A 322 -1.57 9.29 22.20
N ASN A 323 -1.67 8.79 23.43
CA ASN A 323 -0.60 8.87 24.42
C ASN A 323 0.64 8.10 23.96
N PHE A 324 0.47 6.89 23.44
CA PHE A 324 1.58 6.11 22.89
C PHE A 324 2.20 6.80 21.67
N THR A 325 1.37 7.37 20.77
CA THR A 325 1.88 8.14 19.63
C THR A 325 2.74 9.34 20.08
N ALA A 326 2.33 10.02 21.15
CA ALA A 326 3.11 11.12 21.72
C ALA A 326 4.42 10.62 22.35
N LEU A 327 4.38 9.51 23.07
CA LEU A 327 5.54 8.87 23.69
C LEU A 327 6.61 8.50 22.65
N VAL A 328 6.21 7.77 21.60
CA VAL A 328 7.15 7.34 20.55
C VAL A 328 7.71 8.52 19.76
N LYS A 329 6.89 9.57 19.54
CA LYS A 329 7.36 10.81 18.92
C LYS A 329 8.45 11.48 19.76
N HIS A 330 8.23 11.57 21.06
CA HIS A 330 9.19 12.14 22.01
C HIS A 330 10.51 11.34 22.05
N ALA A 331 10.42 10.00 22.00
CA ALA A 331 11.59 9.12 21.97
C ALA A 331 12.51 9.40 20.76
N ILE A 332 11.96 9.64 19.58
CA ILE A 332 12.74 9.99 18.37
C ILE A 332 13.29 11.43 18.43
N LEU A 333 12.50 12.38 18.97
CA LEU A 333 12.94 13.78 19.04
C LEU A 333 14.10 13.98 20.03
N ASN A 334 14.14 13.20 21.11
CA ASN A 334 15.16 13.31 22.16
C ASN A 334 16.40 12.44 21.90
N ARG A 335 16.39 11.58 20.89
CA ARG A 335 17.62 10.91 20.46
C ARG A 335 18.57 11.98 19.91
N LYS A 336 19.61 12.31 20.68
CA LYS A 336 20.74 13.07 20.18
C LYS A 336 21.31 12.23 19.03
N GLY A 337 21.39 12.83 17.85
CA GLY A 337 22.05 12.17 16.73
C GLY A 337 23.44 11.73 17.20
N ASN A 338 23.74 10.45 17.02
CA ASN A 338 25.12 10.01 17.12
C ASN A 338 25.85 10.70 15.96
N VAL A 339 26.51 11.82 16.28
CA VAL A 339 27.46 12.50 15.40
C VAL A 339 28.74 11.68 15.38
#